data_2b058c6b2d015abff5c0b26b76e8cf4a
#
_entry.id   2b058c6b2d015abff5c0b26b76e8cf4a
#
_cell.length_a   1.000
_cell.length_b   1.000
_cell.length_c   1.000
_cell.angle_alpha   90.00
_cell.angle_beta   90.00
_cell.angle_gamma   90.00
#
_symmetry.space_group_name_H-M   'P 1'
#
loop_
_entity.id
_entity.type
_entity.pdbx_description
1 polymer ?
#
loop_
_entity_poly.entity_id
_entity_poly.type
_entity_poly.pdbx_seq_one_letter_code
_entity_poly.pdbx_strand_id
1 'polypeptide(L)'
;HNTTYSSISNPCSILSMRITIYLIFLFNLVMANGSSVELPIGLTDDEIARWGEIYSMGRDTDPPPSPVRNIAEYERMQGVLIRYPFGISTDIISEISQDLTIYCLVSLNQQNNANSVLENSGANMENVDFVIGPTDSYWTRDYGPWWIVDGNSDVSIADFTYNRPRQNDNEAPLKMSNHL
;
A
#
# COMPACT_ATOMS: atom_id res chain seq x y z
N HIS A 1 13.84 49.03 -53.81
CA HIS A 1 14.30 49.00 -52.42
C HIS A 1 13.82 47.71 -51.76
N ASN A 2 14.70 46.72 -51.72
CA ASN A 2 14.48 45.49 -50.98
C ASN A 2 15.05 45.64 -49.56
N THR A 3 14.23 45.62 -48.55
CA THR A 3 14.66 45.61 -47.17
C THR A 3 14.55 44.15 -46.66
N THR A 4 15.71 43.51 -46.46
CA THR A 4 15.81 42.19 -45.86
C THR A 4 15.87 42.37 -44.35
N TYR A 5 14.88 41.81 -43.62
CA TYR A 5 14.90 41.69 -42.15
C TYR A 5 15.61 40.39 -41.79
N SER A 6 16.74 40.49 -41.11
CA SER A 6 17.38 39.36 -40.45
C SER A 6 16.89 39.26 -39.00
N SER A 7 16.19 38.18 -38.67
CA SER A 7 15.83 37.90 -37.30
C SER A 7 17.05 37.37 -36.53
N ILE A 8 17.54 38.17 -35.61
CA ILE A 8 18.59 37.75 -34.67
C ILE A 8 17.89 36.95 -33.56
N SER A 9 17.98 35.63 -33.62
CA SER A 9 17.57 34.77 -32.52
C SER A 9 18.50 34.96 -31.33
N ASN A 10 17.96 35.39 -30.20
CA ASN A 10 18.68 35.72 -28.98
C ASN A 10 19.29 34.44 -28.37
N PRO A 11 20.62 34.25 -28.34
CA PRO A 11 21.24 32.99 -27.87
C PRO A 11 20.94 32.70 -26.37
N CYS A 12 20.54 33.72 -25.60
CA CYS A 12 20.21 33.60 -24.19
C CYS A 12 18.89 32.81 -23.94
N SER A 13 17.94 32.87 -24.89
CA SER A 13 16.66 32.15 -24.76
C SER A 13 16.80 30.63 -24.98
N ILE A 14 17.69 30.24 -25.89
CA ILE A 14 17.96 28.83 -26.21
C ILE A 14 18.71 28.14 -25.06
N LEU A 15 19.64 28.84 -24.43
CA LEU A 15 20.42 28.33 -23.31
C LEU A 15 19.50 28.14 -22.07
N SER A 16 18.63 29.13 -21.78
CA SER A 16 17.65 29.04 -20.69
C SER A 16 16.68 27.88 -20.88
N MET A 17 16.15 27.67 -22.09
CA MET A 17 15.23 26.57 -22.38
C MET A 17 15.91 25.20 -22.25
N ARG A 18 17.16 25.05 -22.63
CA ARG A 18 17.92 23.81 -22.47
C ARG A 18 18.19 23.48 -21.00
N ILE A 19 18.55 24.46 -20.17
CA ILE A 19 18.77 24.28 -18.73
C ILE A 19 17.45 23.87 -18.04
N THR A 20 16.34 24.47 -18.42
CA THR A 20 15.01 24.11 -17.85
C THR A 20 14.63 22.68 -18.20
N ILE A 21 14.86 22.23 -19.45
CA ILE A 21 14.60 20.87 -19.89
C ILE A 21 15.48 19.86 -19.11
N TYR A 22 16.75 20.15 -18.89
CA TYR A 22 17.66 19.30 -18.12
C TYR A 22 17.27 19.23 -16.65
N LEU A 23 16.83 20.34 -16.04
CA LEU A 23 16.34 20.36 -14.65
C LEU A 23 15.05 19.56 -14.49
N ILE A 24 14.11 19.65 -15.44
CA ILE A 24 12.87 18.85 -15.44
C ILE A 24 13.21 17.36 -15.61
N PHE A 25 14.17 17.03 -16.48
CA PHE A 25 14.58 15.63 -16.70
C PHE A 25 15.29 15.04 -15.46
N LEU A 26 16.19 15.81 -14.83
CA LEU A 26 16.83 15.43 -13.57
C LEU A 26 15.82 15.29 -12.42
N PHE A 27 14.83 16.20 -12.32
CA PHE A 27 13.79 16.12 -11.31
C PHE A 27 12.92 14.88 -11.48
N ASN A 28 12.53 14.52 -12.71
CA ASN A 28 11.80 13.29 -13.00
C ASN A 28 12.66 12.04 -12.75
N LEU A 29 13.97 12.08 -13.00
CA LEU A 29 14.87 10.97 -12.72
C LEU A 29 15.04 10.75 -11.20
N VAL A 30 15.05 11.81 -10.39
CA VAL A 30 15.09 11.74 -8.92
C VAL A 30 13.75 11.24 -8.35
N MET A 31 12.61 11.60 -8.99
CA MET A 31 11.30 11.12 -8.57
C MET A 31 10.99 9.69 -9.04
N ALA A 32 11.62 9.23 -10.13
CA ALA A 32 11.49 7.85 -10.61
C ALA A 32 12.32 6.85 -9.80
N ASN A 33 13.32 7.30 -9.03
CA ASN A 33 14.08 6.50 -8.08
C ASN A 33 13.44 6.53 -6.68
N GLY A 34 12.14 6.38 -6.60
CA GLY A 34 11.50 5.86 -5.40
C GLY A 34 11.97 4.42 -5.23
N SER A 35 13.22 4.23 -4.77
CA SER A 35 13.67 2.93 -4.31
C SER A 35 12.66 2.49 -3.26
N SER A 36 11.88 1.45 -3.57
CA SER A 36 11.21 0.69 -2.52
C SER A 36 12.33 0.25 -1.58
N VAL A 37 12.44 0.92 -0.44
CA VAL A 37 13.40 0.49 0.60
C VAL A 37 12.96 -0.92 0.91
N GLU A 38 13.77 -1.89 0.50
CA GLU A 38 13.52 -3.29 0.82
C GLU A 38 13.56 -3.41 2.33
N LEU A 39 12.41 -3.71 2.92
CA LEU A 39 12.31 -3.84 4.37
C LEU A 39 13.00 -5.12 4.79
N PRO A 40 13.92 -5.08 5.78
CA PRO A 40 14.62 -6.27 6.22
C PRO A 40 13.63 -7.28 6.83
N ILE A 41 13.87 -8.57 6.58
CA ILE A 41 13.09 -9.67 7.18
C ILE A 41 13.29 -9.66 8.71
N GLY A 42 14.53 -9.36 9.18
CA GLY A 42 14.84 -9.22 10.58
C GLY A 42 14.40 -7.89 11.20
N LEU A 43 14.55 -7.76 12.51
CA LEU A 43 14.38 -6.48 13.21
C LEU A 43 15.50 -5.52 12.83
N THR A 44 15.16 -4.26 12.64
CA THR A 44 16.14 -3.18 12.55
C THR A 44 16.64 -2.78 13.95
N ASP A 45 17.76 -2.08 14.03
CA ASP A 45 18.28 -1.57 15.32
C ASP A 45 17.29 -0.61 15.99
N ASP A 46 16.54 0.18 15.20
CA ASP A 46 15.47 1.05 15.69
C ASP A 46 14.31 0.25 16.28
N GLU A 47 13.87 -0.82 15.61
CA GLU A 47 12.82 -1.68 16.13
C GLU A 47 13.24 -2.43 17.39
N ILE A 48 14.51 -2.84 17.50
CA ILE A 48 15.07 -3.43 18.72
C ILE A 48 15.02 -2.42 19.87
N ALA A 49 15.41 -1.17 19.62
CA ALA A 49 15.36 -0.12 20.63
C ALA A 49 13.94 0.19 21.12
N ARG A 50 12.93 0.04 20.26
CA ARG A 50 11.52 0.30 20.54
C ARG A 50 10.70 -0.96 20.90
N TRP A 51 11.37 -2.09 21.09
CA TRP A 51 10.70 -3.39 21.33
C TRP A 51 9.66 -3.34 22.46
N GLY A 52 9.90 -2.54 23.48
CA GLY A 52 8.97 -2.37 24.61
C GLY A 52 7.60 -1.81 24.24
N GLU A 53 7.47 -1.12 23.10
CA GLU A 53 6.20 -0.54 22.65
C GLU A 53 5.15 -1.61 22.34
N ILE A 54 5.58 -2.82 21.93
CA ILE A 54 4.69 -3.94 21.59
C ILE A 54 3.73 -4.27 22.73
N TYR A 55 4.20 -4.18 23.99
CA TYR A 55 3.35 -4.49 25.15
C TYR A 55 2.17 -3.53 25.33
N SER A 56 2.22 -2.36 24.72
CA SER A 56 1.13 -1.36 24.75
C SER A 56 0.25 -1.36 23.51
N MET A 57 0.58 -2.18 22.49
CA MET A 57 -0.14 -2.21 21.21
C MET A 57 -1.36 -3.16 21.22
N GLY A 58 -1.45 -4.03 22.21
CA GLY A 58 -2.58 -4.99 22.34
C GLY A 58 -3.90 -4.28 22.63
N ARG A 59 -4.97 -4.93 22.23
CA ARG A 59 -6.36 -4.54 22.52
C ARG A 59 -7.06 -5.72 23.17
N ASP A 60 -7.74 -5.47 24.31
CA ASP A 60 -8.56 -6.47 24.95
C ASP A 60 -10.00 -6.34 24.44
N THR A 61 -10.55 -7.45 23.97
CA THR A 61 -11.96 -7.59 23.58
C THR A 61 -12.54 -8.84 24.20
N ASP A 62 -13.86 -8.90 24.30
CA ASP A 62 -14.53 -10.12 24.73
C ASP A 62 -14.26 -11.26 23.74
N PRO A 63 -14.01 -12.48 24.24
CA PRO A 63 -13.78 -13.61 23.35
C PRO A 63 -15.06 -13.94 22.55
N PRO A 64 -14.91 -14.35 21.27
CA PRO A 64 -16.05 -14.73 20.46
C PRO A 64 -16.73 -16.02 21.01
N PRO A 65 -18.03 -16.25 20.74
CA PRO A 65 -18.74 -17.46 21.12
C PRO A 65 -18.05 -18.74 20.61
N SER A 66 -17.90 -19.74 21.50
CA SER A 66 -17.33 -21.04 21.12
C SER A 66 -18.37 -21.94 20.42
N PRO A 67 -17.93 -22.87 19.53
CA PRO A 67 -16.55 -23.12 19.11
C PRO A 67 -16.05 -22.12 18.07
N VAL A 68 -14.75 -21.80 18.09
CA VAL A 68 -14.09 -20.91 17.13
C VAL A 68 -13.20 -21.74 16.21
N ARG A 69 -13.21 -21.44 14.91
CA ARG A 69 -12.28 -22.02 13.93
C ARG A 69 -11.66 -20.95 13.04
N ASN A 70 -10.42 -21.15 12.63
CA ASN A 70 -9.81 -20.35 11.57
C ASN A 70 -10.44 -20.69 10.22
N ILE A 71 -10.50 -19.66 9.34
CA ILE A 71 -10.75 -19.86 7.91
C ILE A 71 -9.43 -20.26 7.28
N ALA A 72 -9.41 -21.43 6.62
CA ALA A 72 -8.22 -21.93 5.97
C ALA A 72 -8.03 -21.31 4.57
N GLU A 73 -6.79 -21.21 4.10
CA GLU A 73 -6.45 -20.60 2.81
C GLU A 73 -7.07 -21.29 1.59
N TYR A 74 -7.43 -22.58 1.72
CA TYR A 74 -8.09 -23.34 0.67
C TYR A 74 -9.61 -23.17 0.66
N GLU A 75 -10.18 -22.49 1.65
CA GLU A 75 -11.61 -22.18 1.69
C GLU A 75 -11.93 -21.06 0.69
N ARG A 76 -13.20 -20.95 0.33
CA ARG A 76 -13.64 -19.93 -0.62
C ARG A 76 -13.39 -18.53 -0.07
N MET A 77 -12.66 -17.72 -0.81
CA MET A 77 -12.31 -16.34 -0.47
C MET A 77 -13.17 -15.35 -1.25
N GLN A 78 -13.48 -14.23 -0.62
CA GLN A 78 -14.18 -13.10 -1.22
C GLN A 78 -13.20 -12.14 -1.92
N GLY A 79 -12.00 -12.00 -1.38
CA GLY A 79 -11.01 -11.07 -1.88
C GLY A 79 -9.63 -11.27 -1.27
N VAL A 80 -8.69 -10.43 -1.65
CA VAL A 80 -7.30 -10.45 -1.21
C VAL A 80 -6.93 -9.09 -0.62
N LEU A 81 -6.31 -9.07 0.56
CA LEU A 81 -5.78 -7.85 1.16
C LEU A 81 -4.35 -7.60 0.69
N ILE A 82 -4.13 -6.43 0.15
CA ILE A 82 -2.82 -5.89 -0.21
C ILE A 82 -2.63 -4.50 0.42
N ARG A 83 -1.47 -3.92 0.24
CA ARG A 83 -1.20 -2.53 0.67
C ARG A 83 -0.46 -1.75 -0.40
N TYR A 84 -0.56 -0.42 -0.38
CA TYR A 84 0.23 0.48 -1.21
C TYR A 84 1.24 1.26 -0.36
N PRO A 85 2.53 1.43 -0.82
CA PRO A 85 3.12 0.93 -2.08
C PRO A 85 3.16 -0.59 -2.18
N PHE A 86 2.91 -1.14 -3.38
CA PHE A 86 2.76 -2.58 -3.58
C PHE A 86 4.02 -3.37 -3.26
N GLY A 87 3.88 -4.47 -2.54
CA GLY A 87 4.95 -5.44 -2.25
C GLY A 87 5.00 -6.64 -3.21
N ILE A 88 4.08 -6.68 -4.18
CA ILE A 88 4.00 -7.71 -5.23
C ILE A 88 3.84 -7.05 -6.60
N SER A 89 4.06 -7.83 -7.68
CA SER A 89 3.89 -7.33 -9.04
C SER A 89 2.46 -6.86 -9.30
N THR A 90 2.33 -5.72 -9.96
CA THR A 90 1.02 -5.20 -10.41
C THR A 90 0.35 -6.10 -11.43
N ASP A 91 1.10 -6.91 -12.21
CA ASP A 91 0.52 -7.90 -13.12
C ASP A 91 -0.26 -8.97 -12.36
N ILE A 92 0.28 -9.42 -11.20
CA ILE A 92 -0.41 -10.37 -10.33
C ILE A 92 -1.68 -9.75 -9.75
N ILE A 93 -1.61 -8.49 -9.30
CA ILE A 93 -2.77 -7.78 -8.76
C ILE A 93 -3.83 -7.62 -9.85
N SER A 94 -3.42 -7.25 -11.06
CA SER A 94 -4.31 -7.12 -12.21
C SER A 94 -5.04 -8.42 -12.51
N GLU A 95 -4.33 -9.54 -12.54
CA GLU A 95 -4.91 -10.87 -12.80
C GLU A 95 -5.92 -11.25 -11.71
N ILE A 96 -5.56 -11.11 -10.43
CA ILE A 96 -6.45 -11.42 -9.31
C ILE A 96 -7.71 -10.55 -9.35
N SER A 97 -7.59 -9.29 -9.74
CA SER A 97 -8.71 -8.34 -9.81
C SER A 97 -9.78 -8.71 -10.84
N GLN A 98 -9.50 -9.62 -11.77
CA GLN A 98 -10.49 -10.08 -12.72
C GLN A 98 -11.60 -10.92 -12.06
N ASP A 99 -11.26 -11.64 -10.99
CA ASP A 99 -12.15 -12.61 -10.35
C ASP A 99 -12.47 -12.31 -8.88
N LEU A 100 -11.62 -11.54 -8.17
CA LEU A 100 -11.72 -11.31 -6.74
C LEU A 100 -11.59 -9.82 -6.38
N THR A 101 -12.18 -9.43 -5.26
CA THR A 101 -11.99 -8.09 -4.71
C THR A 101 -10.56 -7.91 -4.20
N ILE A 102 -9.93 -6.82 -4.60
CA ILE A 102 -8.64 -6.35 -4.08
C ILE A 102 -8.92 -5.31 -2.99
N TYR A 103 -8.81 -5.69 -1.74
CA TYR A 103 -8.81 -4.74 -0.61
C TYR A 103 -7.42 -4.12 -0.49
N CYS A 104 -7.29 -2.84 -0.80
CA CYS A 104 -6.00 -2.14 -0.83
C CYS A 104 -5.88 -1.18 0.35
N LEU A 105 -5.10 -1.56 1.38
CA LEU A 105 -4.70 -0.64 2.45
C LEU A 105 -3.83 0.48 1.88
N VAL A 106 -4.27 1.73 2.05
CA VAL A 106 -3.58 2.89 1.50
C VAL A 106 -3.80 4.12 2.37
N SER A 107 -2.79 4.96 2.55
CA SER A 107 -2.98 6.27 3.16
C SER A 107 -3.76 7.20 2.23
N LEU A 108 -4.60 8.06 2.79
CA LEU A 108 -5.49 8.92 2.01
C LEU A 108 -4.76 9.76 0.96
N ASN A 109 -3.57 10.27 1.30
CA ASN A 109 -2.76 11.08 0.38
C ASN A 109 -2.10 10.28 -0.75
N GLN A 110 -2.06 8.95 -0.66
CA GLN A 110 -1.49 8.05 -1.68
C GLN A 110 -2.55 7.32 -2.51
N GLN A 111 -3.83 7.43 -2.16
CA GLN A 111 -4.93 6.71 -2.83
C GLN A 111 -4.95 6.97 -4.35
N ASN A 112 -4.82 8.23 -4.77
CA ASN A 112 -4.82 8.57 -6.20
C ASN A 112 -3.63 7.94 -6.94
N ASN A 113 -2.47 7.86 -6.29
CA ASN A 113 -1.30 7.20 -6.89
C ASN A 113 -1.52 5.69 -7.02
N ALA A 114 -2.05 5.05 -5.97
CA ALA A 114 -2.39 3.63 -6.00
C ALA A 114 -3.40 3.32 -7.11
N ASN A 115 -4.46 4.13 -7.21
CA ASN A 115 -5.48 4.02 -8.26
C ASN A 115 -4.83 4.09 -9.66
N SER A 116 -4.03 5.13 -9.92
CA SER A 116 -3.40 5.30 -11.24
C SER A 116 -2.45 4.16 -11.60
N VAL A 117 -1.72 3.60 -10.62
CA VAL A 117 -0.83 2.46 -10.87
C VAL A 117 -1.64 1.21 -11.20
N LEU A 118 -2.75 0.94 -10.51
CA LEU A 118 -3.61 -0.20 -10.78
C LEU A 118 -4.33 -0.08 -12.12
N GLU A 119 -4.89 1.08 -12.45
CA GLU A 119 -5.50 1.34 -13.77
C GLU A 119 -4.48 1.10 -14.91
N ASN A 120 -3.27 1.64 -14.78
CA ASN A 120 -2.23 1.49 -15.79
C ASN A 120 -1.72 0.05 -15.93
N SER A 121 -1.85 -0.78 -14.90
CA SER A 121 -1.52 -2.20 -14.95
C SER A 121 -2.62 -3.08 -15.55
N GLY A 122 -3.79 -2.50 -15.86
CA GLY A 122 -4.93 -3.22 -16.39
C GLY A 122 -5.78 -3.93 -15.34
N ALA A 123 -5.69 -3.53 -14.07
CA ALA A 123 -6.55 -4.06 -13.02
C ALA A 123 -8.03 -3.72 -13.30
N ASN A 124 -8.92 -4.65 -12.99
CA ASN A 124 -10.35 -4.38 -13.00
C ASN A 124 -10.72 -3.50 -11.80
N MET A 125 -10.85 -2.21 -12.03
CA MET A 125 -11.08 -1.22 -10.97
C MET A 125 -12.46 -1.35 -10.31
N GLU A 126 -13.42 -2.06 -10.90
CA GLU A 126 -14.70 -2.39 -10.25
C GLU A 126 -14.52 -3.37 -9.09
N ASN A 127 -13.43 -4.13 -9.10
CA ASN A 127 -13.04 -5.07 -8.06
C ASN A 127 -11.94 -4.53 -7.14
N VAL A 128 -11.63 -3.23 -7.18
CA VAL A 128 -10.66 -2.61 -6.28
C VAL A 128 -11.38 -1.77 -5.23
N ASP A 129 -11.15 -2.11 -3.96
CA ASP A 129 -11.70 -1.41 -2.81
C ASP A 129 -10.58 -0.86 -1.92
N PHE A 130 -10.58 0.45 -1.68
CA PHE A 130 -9.52 1.13 -0.93
C PHE A 130 -9.87 1.22 0.55
N VAL A 131 -9.13 0.50 1.37
CA VAL A 131 -9.19 0.57 2.84
C VAL A 131 -8.28 1.70 3.31
N ILE A 132 -8.87 2.81 3.76
CA ILE A 132 -8.09 4.00 4.11
C ILE A 132 -7.39 3.83 5.46
N GLY A 133 -6.07 3.84 5.42
CA GLY A 133 -5.19 3.79 6.58
C GLY A 133 -3.74 3.50 6.19
N PRO A 134 -2.77 4.18 6.84
CA PRO A 134 -1.36 3.92 6.59
C PRO A 134 -0.95 2.52 7.04
N THR A 135 0.16 2.02 6.48
CA THR A 135 0.88 0.83 6.92
C THR A 135 2.36 1.14 7.00
N ASP A 136 3.08 0.44 7.86
CA ASP A 136 4.53 0.62 8.03
C ASP A 136 5.32 -0.34 7.13
N SER A 137 4.71 -1.48 6.73
CA SER A 137 5.34 -2.50 5.89
C SER A 137 4.38 -3.15 4.91
N TYR A 138 4.90 -4.00 4.02
CA TYR A 138 4.11 -4.78 3.05
C TYR A 138 3.78 -6.22 3.53
N TRP A 139 4.06 -6.52 4.78
CA TRP A 139 3.89 -7.86 5.36
C TRP A 139 2.43 -8.12 5.79
N THR A 140 1.48 -7.97 4.87
CA THR A 140 0.04 -8.16 5.16
C THR A 140 -0.27 -9.56 5.69
N ARG A 141 0.49 -10.58 5.30
CA ARG A 141 0.37 -11.93 5.86
C ARG A 141 0.68 -11.96 7.36
N ASP A 142 1.67 -11.18 7.80
CA ASP A 142 2.19 -11.26 9.16
C ASP A 142 1.31 -10.49 10.15
N TYR A 143 0.72 -9.36 9.74
CA TYR A 143 -0.10 -8.54 10.63
C TYR A 143 -1.62 -8.73 10.45
N GLY A 144 -2.05 -9.57 9.50
CA GLY A 144 -3.46 -9.91 9.33
C GLY A 144 -4.26 -8.90 8.49
N PRO A 145 -5.59 -8.98 8.53
CA PRO A 145 -6.46 -9.63 9.52
C PRO A 145 -6.46 -11.17 9.45
N TRP A 146 -6.72 -11.81 10.61
CA TRP A 146 -6.90 -13.25 10.73
C TRP A 146 -8.37 -13.58 10.87
N TRP A 147 -8.94 -14.20 9.85
CA TRP A 147 -10.37 -14.48 9.80
C TRP A 147 -10.74 -15.75 10.55
N ILE A 148 -11.80 -15.67 11.34
CA ILE A 148 -12.37 -16.79 12.09
C ILE A 148 -13.85 -16.87 11.85
N VAL A 149 -14.41 -18.07 12.13
CA VAL A 149 -15.84 -18.29 12.26
C VAL A 149 -16.12 -18.69 13.70
N ASP A 150 -17.06 -18.01 14.35
CA ASP A 150 -17.43 -18.24 15.73
C ASP A 150 -18.54 -19.28 15.90
N GLY A 151 -18.96 -19.54 17.14
CA GLY A 151 -20.01 -20.51 17.48
C GLY A 151 -21.41 -20.16 16.96
N ASN A 152 -21.64 -18.93 16.56
CA ASN A 152 -22.88 -18.47 15.92
C ASN A 152 -22.83 -18.57 14.40
N SER A 153 -21.71 -18.99 13.84
CA SER A 153 -21.39 -18.96 12.40
C SER A 153 -21.14 -17.57 11.84
N ASP A 154 -20.87 -16.59 12.70
CA ASP A 154 -20.49 -15.25 12.28
C ASP A 154 -19.00 -15.20 11.92
N VAL A 155 -18.68 -14.45 10.88
CA VAL A 155 -17.29 -14.20 10.48
C VAL A 155 -16.77 -13.02 11.29
N SER A 156 -15.61 -13.23 11.93
CA SER A 156 -14.96 -12.23 12.77
C SER A 156 -13.46 -12.17 12.50
N ILE A 157 -12.78 -11.18 13.07
CA ILE A 157 -11.34 -11.03 12.97
C ILE A 157 -10.71 -11.31 14.34
N ALA A 158 -9.76 -12.26 14.38
CA ALA A 158 -8.86 -12.41 15.52
C ALA A 158 -7.72 -11.39 15.36
N ASP A 159 -7.68 -10.41 16.25
CA ASP A 159 -6.71 -9.31 16.24
C ASP A 159 -5.55 -9.61 17.18
N PHE A 160 -4.48 -10.18 16.64
CA PHE A 160 -3.26 -10.45 17.39
C PHE A 160 -2.37 -9.23 17.41
N THR A 161 -1.78 -8.92 18.56
CA THR A 161 -0.73 -7.90 18.66
C THR A 161 0.41 -8.26 17.71
N TYR A 162 0.72 -7.33 16.80
CA TYR A 162 1.82 -7.54 15.87
C TYR A 162 3.17 -7.59 16.61
N ASN A 163 3.99 -8.53 16.24
CA ASN A 163 5.28 -8.79 16.90
C ASN A 163 6.41 -7.84 16.47
N ARG A 164 6.05 -6.64 16.02
CA ARG A 164 6.96 -5.56 15.64
C ARG A 164 6.43 -4.24 16.20
N PRO A 165 7.29 -3.28 16.59
CA PRO A 165 6.87 -1.95 17.03
C PRO A 165 6.44 -1.08 15.83
N ARG A 166 5.43 -1.54 15.08
CA ARG A 166 4.84 -0.95 13.89
C ARG A 166 3.35 -0.74 14.13
N GLN A 167 3.01 0.40 14.68
CA GLN A 167 1.64 0.68 15.11
C GLN A 167 0.64 0.66 13.94
N ASN A 168 1.04 1.21 12.78
CA ASN A 168 0.15 1.22 11.62
C ASN A 168 -0.15 -0.19 11.08
N ASP A 169 0.82 -1.09 11.11
CA ASP A 169 0.62 -2.49 10.74
C ASP A 169 -0.26 -3.21 11.75
N ASN A 170 -0.01 -2.99 13.06
CA ASN A 170 -0.81 -3.56 14.15
C ASN A 170 -2.29 -3.15 14.09
N GLU A 171 -2.61 -2.01 13.48
CA GLU A 171 -3.99 -1.54 13.31
C GLU A 171 -4.67 -2.04 12.03
N ALA A 172 -3.99 -2.80 11.18
CA ALA A 172 -4.59 -3.29 9.94
C ALA A 172 -5.87 -4.12 10.14
N PRO A 173 -5.96 -5.03 11.12
CA PRO A 173 -7.20 -5.75 11.44
C PRO A 173 -8.36 -4.81 11.78
N LEU A 174 -8.11 -3.79 12.61
CA LEU A 174 -9.11 -2.79 12.99
C LEU A 174 -9.56 -1.93 11.81
N LYS A 175 -8.62 -1.49 10.94
CA LYS A 175 -8.94 -0.74 9.72
C LYS A 175 -9.86 -1.54 8.82
N MET A 176 -9.56 -2.84 8.64
CA MET A 176 -10.37 -3.73 7.82
C MET A 176 -11.75 -3.96 8.45
N SER A 177 -11.83 -4.19 9.76
CA SER A 177 -13.10 -4.36 10.49
C SER A 177 -14.01 -3.14 10.43
N ASN A 178 -13.43 -1.93 10.43
CA ASN A 178 -14.20 -0.69 10.32
C ASN A 178 -14.65 -0.39 8.88
N HIS A 179 -14.01 -0.99 7.89
CA HIS A 179 -14.29 -0.79 6.48
C HIS A 179 -15.45 -1.69 5.99
N LEU A 180 -15.54 -2.92 6.50
CA LEU A 180 -16.57 -3.91 6.15
C LEU A 180 -17.90 -3.67 6.89
#